data_55e3321a51bbd713acd0bfd6cc83c948
#
_entry.id   55e3321a51bbd713acd0bfd6cc83c948
#
_cell.length_a   1.000
_cell.length_b   1.000
_cell.length_c   1.000
_cell.angle_alpha   90.00
_cell.angle_beta   90.00
_cell.angle_gamma   90.00
#
_symmetry.space_group_name_H-M   'P 1'
#
loop_
_entity.id
_entity.type
_entity.pdbx_description
1 polymer ?
#
loop_
_entity_poly.entity_id
_entity_poly.type
_entity_poly.pdbx_seq_one_letter_code
_entity_poly.pdbx_strand_id
1 'polypeptide(L)'
;MYCDRCGAEYEEGDVYCPKCGVQLSEAHGEGYIELATWTQRFIALVIDGMILGVVLAVLRLPGYPIMQGMNIKFGLDQILQFLYYMFMDQYYGQSVGKMVMNLRITKEGGAPLSLMDAAIEAFGKVFLLPIDFLIGFFVYKEKNQRLFNYLSDTVVIREE
;
A
#
# COMPACT_ATOMS: atom_id res chain seq x y z
N MET A 1 -20.58 -10.93 17.85
CA MET A 1 -21.39 -10.96 16.60
C MET A 1 -20.79 -11.96 15.64
N TYR A 2 -21.50 -12.40 14.59
CA TYR A 2 -20.95 -13.38 13.61
C TYR A 2 -20.88 -12.72 12.24
N CYS A 3 -19.76 -12.95 11.55
CA CYS A 3 -19.52 -12.42 10.22
C CYS A 3 -20.40 -13.15 9.19
N ASP A 4 -21.20 -12.40 8.43
CA ASP A 4 -22.14 -12.95 7.43
C ASP A 4 -21.44 -13.68 6.29
N ARG A 5 -20.14 -13.37 6.03
CA ARG A 5 -19.38 -13.97 4.95
C ARG A 5 -18.73 -15.31 5.32
N CYS A 6 -18.21 -15.46 6.54
CA CYS A 6 -17.44 -16.66 6.93
C CYS A 6 -17.90 -17.33 8.22
N GLY A 7 -18.93 -16.75 8.90
CA GLY A 7 -19.45 -17.27 10.15
C GLY A 7 -18.53 -17.16 11.37
N ALA A 8 -17.40 -16.44 11.25
CA ALA A 8 -16.51 -16.23 12.38
C ALA A 8 -17.11 -15.25 13.39
N GLU A 9 -16.87 -15.52 14.67
CA GLU A 9 -17.24 -14.61 15.74
C GLU A 9 -16.29 -13.40 15.76
N TYR A 10 -16.84 -12.19 16.00
CA TYR A 10 -16.09 -10.95 16.14
C TYR A 10 -16.64 -10.11 17.28
N GLU A 11 -15.80 -9.21 17.82
CA GLU A 11 -16.17 -8.34 18.95
C GLU A 11 -16.89 -7.08 18.48
N GLU A 12 -17.69 -6.51 19.38
CA GLU A 12 -18.41 -5.25 19.11
C GLU A 12 -17.38 -4.10 19.03
N GLY A 13 -17.25 -3.49 17.84
CA GLY A 13 -16.24 -2.48 17.55
C GLY A 13 -15.17 -2.91 16.54
N ASP A 14 -15.13 -4.18 16.18
CA ASP A 14 -14.26 -4.63 15.08
C ASP A 14 -14.73 -4.04 13.75
N VAL A 15 -13.85 -3.34 13.06
CA VAL A 15 -14.14 -2.76 11.74
C VAL A 15 -14.01 -3.80 10.64
N TYR A 16 -13.18 -4.84 10.84
CA TYR A 16 -12.93 -5.92 9.89
C TYR A 16 -13.01 -7.28 10.56
N CYS A 17 -13.56 -8.26 9.85
CA CYS A 17 -13.61 -9.64 10.33
C CYS A 17 -12.18 -10.19 10.51
N PRO A 18 -11.79 -10.69 11.67
CA PRO A 18 -10.44 -11.20 11.94
C PRO A 18 -10.10 -12.42 11.09
N LYS A 19 -11.09 -13.15 10.59
CA LYS A 19 -10.88 -14.39 9.85
C LYS A 19 -10.84 -14.19 8.33
N CYS A 20 -11.75 -13.39 7.76
CA CYS A 20 -11.85 -13.24 6.30
C CYS A 20 -11.52 -11.82 5.81
N GLY A 21 -11.26 -10.87 6.73
CA GLY A 21 -10.89 -9.51 6.38
C GLY A 21 -12.01 -8.66 5.78
N VAL A 22 -13.26 -9.12 5.80
CA VAL A 22 -14.38 -8.32 5.32
C VAL A 22 -14.70 -7.22 6.32
N GLN A 23 -15.05 -6.03 5.83
CA GLN A 23 -15.47 -4.93 6.71
C GLN A 23 -16.81 -5.24 7.36
N LEU A 24 -16.86 -5.08 8.67
CA LEU A 24 -18.02 -5.29 9.52
C LEU A 24 -18.69 -3.93 9.80
N SER A 25 -19.22 -3.25 8.79
CA SER A 25 -19.92 -1.99 9.04
C SER A 25 -21.35 -2.24 9.53
N GLU A 26 -21.79 -1.50 10.54
CA GLU A 26 -23.18 -1.48 11.00
C GLU A 26 -24.17 -0.83 10.00
N ALA A 27 -23.72 -0.49 8.81
CA ALA A 27 -24.55 0.12 7.79
C ALA A 27 -25.12 -0.94 6.86
N HIS A 28 -26.38 -1.19 6.99
CA HIS A 28 -27.22 -1.78 5.96
C HIS A 28 -27.07 -1.02 4.63
N GLY A 29 -26.51 -1.67 3.64
CA GLY A 29 -26.53 -1.20 2.27
C GLY A 29 -25.17 -0.74 1.73
N GLU A 30 -24.74 -1.42 0.70
CA GLU A 30 -23.69 -1.06 -0.27
C GLU A 30 -22.26 -1.55 0.03
N GLY A 31 -21.92 -2.67 -0.59
CA GLY A 31 -20.55 -3.03 -0.99
C GLY A 31 -19.66 -3.55 0.15
N TYR A 32 -19.42 -4.86 0.17
CA TYR A 32 -18.38 -5.43 1.02
C TYR A 32 -17.01 -4.93 0.54
N ILE A 33 -16.30 -4.19 1.38
CA ILE A 33 -14.93 -3.76 1.10
C ILE A 33 -14.00 -4.95 1.34
N GLU A 34 -13.43 -5.49 0.27
CA GLU A 34 -12.48 -6.59 0.36
C GLU A 34 -11.06 -6.08 0.62
N LEU A 35 -10.37 -6.69 1.58
CA LEU A 35 -8.95 -6.45 1.75
C LEU A 35 -8.17 -6.99 0.55
N ALA A 36 -7.23 -6.20 0.05
CA ALA A 36 -6.36 -6.59 -1.04
C ALA A 36 -5.51 -7.81 -0.66
N THR A 37 -5.48 -8.79 -1.53
CA THR A 37 -4.64 -9.98 -1.38
C THR A 37 -3.16 -9.66 -1.56
N TRP A 38 -2.28 -10.50 -1.02
CA TRP A 38 -0.83 -10.37 -1.20
C TRP A 38 -0.41 -10.36 -2.67
N THR A 39 -1.06 -11.19 -3.49
CA THR A 39 -0.79 -11.27 -4.94
C THR A 39 -1.13 -9.96 -5.64
N GLN A 40 -2.28 -9.36 -5.34
CA GLN A 40 -2.69 -8.07 -5.93
C GLN A 40 -1.72 -6.95 -5.56
N ARG A 41 -1.30 -6.88 -4.29
CA ARG A 41 -0.32 -5.90 -3.82
C ARG A 41 1.04 -6.08 -4.48
N PHE A 42 1.46 -7.34 -4.68
CA PHE A 42 2.72 -7.66 -5.37
C PHE A 42 2.67 -7.25 -6.85
N ILE A 43 1.57 -7.56 -7.55
CA ILE A 43 1.39 -7.14 -8.95
C ILE A 43 1.39 -5.62 -9.06
N ALA A 44 0.69 -4.91 -8.19
CA ALA A 44 0.70 -3.44 -8.16
C ALA A 44 2.12 -2.88 -7.96
N LEU A 45 2.92 -3.49 -7.06
CA LEU A 45 4.31 -3.10 -6.84
C LEU A 45 5.18 -3.33 -8.09
N VAL A 46 4.99 -4.45 -8.79
CA VAL A 46 5.71 -4.74 -10.05
C VAL A 46 5.37 -3.72 -11.13
N ILE A 47 4.10 -3.35 -11.27
CA ILE A 47 3.65 -2.31 -12.21
C ILE A 47 4.29 -0.97 -11.87
N ASP A 48 4.25 -0.55 -10.60
CA ASP A 48 4.92 0.68 -10.14
C ASP A 48 6.42 0.64 -10.44
N GLY A 49 7.08 -0.48 -10.16
CA GLY A 49 8.51 -0.66 -10.42
C GLY A 49 8.86 -0.57 -11.91
N MET A 50 8.04 -1.10 -12.79
CA MET A 50 8.22 -0.97 -14.25
C MET A 50 8.07 0.49 -14.69
N ILE A 51 7.03 1.19 -14.24
CA ILE A 51 6.80 2.60 -14.60
C ILE A 51 7.95 3.47 -14.10
N LEU A 52 8.31 3.35 -12.84
CA LEU A 52 9.40 4.12 -12.23
C LEU A 52 10.74 3.77 -12.89
N GLY A 53 10.98 2.50 -13.22
CA GLY A 53 12.17 2.05 -13.93
C GLY A 53 12.31 2.71 -15.30
N VAL A 54 11.22 2.81 -16.06
CA VAL A 54 11.21 3.50 -17.37
C VAL A 54 11.47 4.99 -17.18
N VAL A 55 10.77 5.64 -16.24
CA VAL A 55 10.97 7.08 -15.97
C VAL A 55 12.42 7.38 -15.59
N LEU A 56 12.99 6.61 -14.66
CA LEU A 56 14.39 6.77 -14.24
C LEU A 56 15.38 6.47 -15.36
N ALA A 57 15.09 5.48 -16.22
CA ALA A 57 15.91 5.18 -17.38
C ALA A 57 15.93 6.36 -18.38
N VAL A 58 14.76 6.95 -18.67
CA VAL A 58 14.64 8.12 -19.55
C VAL A 58 15.40 9.32 -18.98
N LEU A 59 15.30 9.57 -17.67
CA LEU A 59 16.03 10.66 -17.01
C LEU A 59 17.57 10.48 -17.04
N ARG A 60 18.05 9.26 -17.23
CA ARG A 60 19.48 8.93 -17.36
C ARG A 60 20.01 8.95 -18.78
N LEU A 61 19.16 9.14 -19.81
CA LEU A 61 19.60 9.21 -21.20
C LEU A 61 20.54 10.39 -21.48
N PRO A 62 21.52 10.25 -22.42
CA PRO A 62 22.36 11.36 -22.87
C PRO A 62 21.49 12.47 -23.46
N GLY A 63 21.54 13.66 -22.89
CA GLY A 63 20.68 14.80 -23.26
C GLY A 63 19.84 15.36 -22.11
N TYR A 64 19.70 14.64 -21.02
CA TYR A 64 19.12 15.14 -19.76
C TYR A 64 20.24 15.42 -18.74
N PRO A 65 20.80 16.65 -18.70
CA PRO A 65 22.03 16.95 -17.94
C PRO A 65 21.85 16.90 -16.42
N ILE A 66 20.61 16.87 -15.94
CA ILE A 66 20.29 16.95 -14.51
C ILE A 66 20.89 15.78 -13.72
N MET A 67 21.07 14.60 -14.34
CA MET A 67 21.58 13.41 -13.63
C MET A 67 22.96 12.93 -14.08
N GLN A 68 23.55 13.48 -15.17
CA GLN A 68 24.85 13.05 -15.67
C GLN A 68 26.03 13.45 -14.77
N GLY A 69 25.88 14.52 -13.99
CA GLY A 69 26.92 14.99 -13.07
C GLY A 69 26.89 14.36 -11.67
N MET A 70 25.84 13.61 -11.37
CA MET A 70 25.66 13.05 -10.03
C MET A 70 25.91 11.55 -10.05
N ASN A 71 27.15 11.16 -9.76
CA ASN A 71 27.55 9.76 -9.51
C ASN A 71 26.93 9.24 -8.17
N ILE A 72 25.72 9.61 -7.87
CA ILE A 72 25.03 9.13 -6.67
C ILE A 72 24.36 7.81 -7.04
N LYS A 73 25.14 6.74 -6.97
CA LYS A 73 24.65 5.37 -7.21
C LYS A 73 23.64 4.88 -6.17
N PHE A 74 23.48 5.61 -5.07
CA PHE A 74 22.59 5.26 -3.97
C PHE A 74 22.02 6.55 -3.36
N GLY A 75 20.74 6.81 -3.51
CA GLY A 75 20.09 7.93 -2.83
C GLY A 75 19.07 8.70 -3.65
N LEU A 76 19.42 9.25 -4.81
CA LEU A 76 18.46 10.07 -5.59
C LEU A 76 17.29 9.27 -6.13
N ASP A 77 17.55 8.08 -6.67
CA ASP A 77 16.51 7.20 -7.18
C ASP A 77 15.55 6.80 -6.07
N GLN A 78 16.08 6.51 -4.89
CA GLN A 78 15.28 6.15 -3.72
C GLN A 78 14.51 7.32 -3.16
N ILE A 79 15.11 8.53 -3.15
CA ILE A 79 14.42 9.74 -2.75
C ILE A 79 13.24 10.03 -3.70
N LEU A 80 13.46 9.93 -5.01
CA LEU A 80 12.39 10.12 -6.00
C LEU A 80 11.28 9.08 -5.85
N GLN A 81 11.63 7.80 -5.65
CA GLN A 81 10.65 6.74 -5.39
C GLN A 81 9.89 6.98 -4.08
N PHE A 82 10.60 7.39 -3.03
CA PHE A 82 9.99 7.72 -1.75
C PHE A 82 8.97 8.86 -1.87
N LEU A 83 9.36 9.97 -2.52
CA LEU A 83 8.47 11.10 -2.77
C LEU A 83 7.28 10.69 -3.63
N TYR A 84 7.50 9.91 -4.67
CA TYR A 84 6.43 9.37 -5.52
C TYR A 84 5.38 8.62 -4.70
N TYR A 85 5.80 7.61 -3.92
CA TYR A 85 4.87 6.82 -3.12
C TYR A 85 4.20 7.67 -2.03
N MET A 86 4.96 8.52 -1.34
CA MET A 86 4.43 9.38 -0.28
C MET A 86 3.34 10.30 -0.81
N PHE A 87 3.58 11.01 -1.92
CA PHE A 87 2.58 11.92 -2.49
C PHE A 87 1.39 11.18 -3.11
N MET A 88 1.63 10.11 -3.83
CA MET A 88 0.56 9.34 -4.45
C MET A 88 -0.36 8.71 -3.40
N ASP A 89 0.21 8.06 -2.39
CA ASP A 89 -0.57 7.43 -1.32
C ASP A 89 -1.30 8.48 -0.46
N GLN A 90 -0.74 9.70 -0.27
CA GLN A 90 -1.42 10.77 0.48
C GLN A 90 -2.56 11.43 -0.28
N TYR A 91 -2.30 11.87 -1.53
CA TYR A 91 -3.28 12.67 -2.27
C TYR A 91 -4.36 11.82 -2.95
N TYR A 92 -4.00 10.64 -3.44
CA TYR A 92 -4.91 9.76 -4.18
C TYR A 92 -5.29 8.51 -3.39
N GLY A 93 -4.59 8.19 -2.30
CA GLY A 93 -4.73 6.92 -1.60
C GLY A 93 -4.27 5.71 -2.43
N GLN A 94 -3.59 5.95 -3.56
CA GLN A 94 -3.24 4.91 -4.52
C GLN A 94 -1.97 5.30 -5.28
N SER A 95 -1.02 4.36 -5.46
CA SER A 95 0.02 4.50 -6.49
C SER A 95 -0.54 4.11 -7.86
N VAL A 96 0.16 4.42 -8.95
CA VAL A 96 -0.31 4.07 -10.30
C VAL A 96 -0.53 2.56 -10.45
N GLY A 97 0.36 1.73 -9.93
CA GLY A 97 0.18 0.28 -9.91
C GLY A 97 -1.04 -0.17 -9.10
N LYS A 98 -1.32 0.49 -7.97
CA LYS A 98 -2.55 0.24 -7.20
C LYS A 98 -3.80 0.67 -7.96
N MET A 99 -3.77 1.81 -8.68
CA MET A 99 -4.89 2.27 -9.54
C MET A 99 -5.24 1.24 -10.60
N VAL A 100 -4.24 0.67 -11.27
CA VAL A 100 -4.44 -0.38 -12.28
C VAL A 100 -5.08 -1.64 -11.70
N MET A 101 -4.83 -1.91 -10.43
CA MET A 101 -5.36 -3.09 -9.73
C MET A 101 -6.62 -2.78 -8.92
N ASN A 102 -7.19 -1.57 -9.02
CA ASN A 102 -8.32 -1.10 -8.23
C ASN A 102 -8.07 -1.27 -6.72
N LEU A 103 -6.89 -0.88 -6.26
CA LEU A 103 -6.49 -0.97 -4.86
C LEU A 103 -6.32 0.42 -4.26
N ARG A 104 -6.89 0.64 -3.08
CA ARG A 104 -6.74 1.89 -2.33
C ARG A 104 -6.20 1.62 -0.92
N ILE A 105 -5.34 2.52 -0.45
CA ILE A 105 -4.88 2.53 0.94
C ILE A 105 -5.70 3.53 1.75
N THR A 106 -6.21 3.07 2.89
CA THR A 106 -6.98 3.89 3.83
C THR A 106 -6.55 3.57 5.26
N LYS A 107 -6.91 4.40 6.21
CA LYS A 107 -6.85 4.00 7.62
C LYS A 107 -7.85 2.90 7.93
N GLU A 108 -7.63 2.13 8.98
CA GLU A 108 -8.56 1.06 9.42
C GLU A 108 -9.99 1.57 9.61
N GLY A 109 -10.17 2.85 9.96
CA GLY A 109 -11.47 3.52 10.07
C GLY A 109 -12.01 4.14 8.77
N GLY A 110 -11.41 3.87 7.59
CA GLY A 110 -11.84 4.44 6.31
C GLY A 110 -11.40 5.90 6.07
N ALA A 111 -10.71 6.54 7.02
CA ALA A 111 -10.21 7.90 6.88
C ALA A 111 -9.03 7.98 5.87
N PRO A 112 -8.83 9.13 5.21
CA PRO A 112 -7.68 9.32 4.34
C PRO A 112 -6.37 9.33 5.15
N LEU A 113 -5.25 8.96 4.48
CA LEU A 113 -3.93 8.96 5.08
C LEU A 113 -3.48 10.38 5.40
N SER A 114 -2.84 10.54 6.57
CA SER A 114 -2.04 11.73 6.83
C SER A 114 -0.70 11.68 6.09
N LEU A 115 -0.01 12.81 5.98
CA LEU A 115 1.34 12.86 5.37
C LEU A 115 2.31 11.92 6.08
N MET A 116 2.20 11.82 7.40
CA MET A 116 3.06 10.95 8.21
C MET A 116 2.81 9.48 7.92
N ASP A 117 1.54 9.05 7.82
CA ASP A 117 1.18 7.68 7.49
C ASP A 117 1.70 7.29 6.10
N ALA A 118 1.52 8.18 5.10
CA ALA A 118 2.03 7.99 3.75
C ALA A 118 3.56 7.93 3.70
N ALA A 119 4.26 8.73 4.53
CA ALA A 119 5.71 8.70 4.62
C ALA A 119 6.22 7.38 5.25
N ILE A 120 5.56 6.89 6.30
CA ILE A 120 5.88 5.61 6.93
C ILE A 120 5.71 4.46 5.92
N GLU A 121 4.60 4.44 5.20
CA GLU A 121 4.32 3.46 4.14
C GLU A 121 5.37 3.50 3.02
N ALA A 122 5.68 4.70 2.51
CA ALA A 122 6.67 4.88 1.45
C ALA A 122 8.07 4.46 1.91
N PHE A 123 8.43 4.73 3.17
CA PHE A 123 9.70 4.33 3.75
C PHE A 123 9.86 2.81 3.78
N GLY A 124 8.84 2.09 4.26
CA GLY A 124 8.83 0.63 4.24
C GLY A 124 8.99 0.05 2.84
N LYS A 125 8.30 0.62 1.84
CA LYS A 125 8.39 0.18 0.44
C LYS A 125 9.76 0.41 -0.20
N VAL A 126 10.40 1.55 0.06
CA VAL A 126 11.62 1.94 -0.66
C VAL A 126 12.87 1.38 -0.01
N PHE A 127 12.93 1.39 1.32
CA PHE A 127 14.15 1.05 2.06
C PHE A 127 14.15 -0.35 2.66
N LEU A 128 12.98 -0.86 3.07
CA LEU A 128 12.87 -2.09 3.86
C LEU A 128 11.95 -3.14 3.22
N LEU A 129 11.65 -3.01 1.92
CA LEU A 129 10.70 -3.84 1.19
C LEU A 129 10.83 -5.36 1.46
N PRO A 130 12.03 -5.99 1.40
CA PRO A 130 12.14 -7.41 1.67
C PRO A 130 11.79 -7.76 3.11
N ILE A 131 12.20 -6.93 4.07
CA ILE A 131 11.94 -7.15 5.50
C ILE A 131 10.47 -6.89 5.81
N ASP A 132 9.90 -5.78 5.29
CA ASP A 132 8.51 -5.38 5.44
C ASP A 132 7.56 -6.45 4.89
N PHE A 133 7.90 -7.00 3.71
CA PHE A 133 7.13 -8.06 3.09
C PHE A 133 7.20 -9.37 3.87
N LEU A 134 8.40 -9.79 4.31
CA LEU A 134 8.58 -11.03 5.07
C LEU A 134 7.85 -10.97 6.42
N ILE A 135 8.02 -9.88 7.17
CA ILE A 135 7.34 -9.73 8.47
C ILE A 135 5.83 -9.70 8.27
N GLY A 136 5.32 -8.94 7.29
CA GLY A 136 3.90 -8.90 7.01
C GLY A 136 3.33 -10.26 6.64
N PHE A 137 4.05 -11.03 5.82
CA PHE A 137 3.61 -12.34 5.37
C PHE A 137 3.58 -13.38 6.50
N PHE A 138 4.56 -13.37 7.41
CA PHE A 138 4.67 -14.36 8.48
C PHE A 138 3.91 -13.97 9.75
N VAL A 139 3.89 -12.68 10.12
CA VAL A 139 3.36 -12.21 11.41
C VAL A 139 1.92 -11.71 11.27
N TYR A 140 1.61 -10.93 10.23
CA TYR A 140 0.30 -10.27 10.07
C TYR A 140 -0.56 -10.91 8.96
N LYS A 141 -0.52 -12.24 8.88
CA LYS A 141 -1.20 -13.02 7.83
C LYS A 141 -2.71 -12.82 7.80
N GLU A 142 -3.33 -12.61 8.95
CA GLU A 142 -4.79 -12.54 9.09
C GLU A 142 -5.39 -11.29 8.43
N LYS A 143 -4.74 -10.12 8.60
CA LYS A 143 -5.20 -8.84 8.04
C LYS A 143 -4.55 -8.51 6.69
N ASN A 144 -3.70 -9.37 6.13
CA ASN A 144 -2.90 -9.09 4.93
C ASN A 144 -2.14 -7.74 5.02
N GLN A 145 -1.72 -7.34 6.23
CA GLN A 145 -0.98 -6.10 6.47
C GLN A 145 0.52 -6.35 6.42
N ARG A 146 1.27 -5.38 5.89
CA ARG A 146 2.72 -5.31 6.05
C ARG A 146 3.06 -4.66 7.39
N LEU A 147 4.30 -4.81 7.84
CA LEU A 147 4.74 -4.20 9.10
C LEU A 147 4.46 -2.68 9.15
N PHE A 148 4.78 -1.98 8.06
CA PHE A 148 4.59 -0.53 8.00
C PHE A 148 3.12 -0.13 7.86
N ASN A 149 2.26 -0.96 7.23
CA ASN A 149 0.80 -0.78 7.28
C ASN A 149 0.27 -0.90 8.72
N TYR A 150 0.79 -1.84 9.48
CA TYR A 150 0.40 -2.00 10.88
C TYR A 150 0.86 -0.81 11.74
N LEU A 151 2.09 -0.29 11.51
CA LEU A 151 2.62 0.87 12.24
C LEU A 151 1.88 2.18 11.93
N SER A 152 1.27 2.29 10.75
CA SER A 152 0.50 3.47 10.33
C SER A 152 -1.01 3.29 10.46
N ASP A 153 -1.50 2.18 11.06
CA ASP A 153 -2.90 1.82 11.16
C ASP A 153 -3.64 1.91 9.82
N THR A 154 -2.98 1.40 8.76
CA THR A 154 -3.52 1.46 7.40
C THR A 154 -3.81 0.08 6.83
N VAL A 155 -4.80 0.03 5.94
CA VAL A 155 -5.18 -1.18 5.21
C VAL A 155 -5.26 -0.87 3.72
N VAL A 156 -4.99 -1.88 2.91
CA VAL A 156 -5.21 -1.78 1.46
C VAL A 156 -6.48 -2.54 1.13
N ILE A 157 -7.43 -1.83 0.56
CA ILE A 157 -8.74 -2.35 0.16
C ILE A 157 -8.81 -2.45 -1.36
N ARG A 158 -9.71 -3.27 -1.85
CA ARG A 158 -10.08 -3.34 -3.26
C ARG A 158 -11.32 -2.48 -3.48
N GLU A 159 -11.23 -1.55 -4.44
CA GLU A 159 -12.40 -0.81 -4.96
C GLU A 159 -13.01 -1.63 -6.11
N GLU A 160 -14.33 -1.76 -6.14
CA GLU A 160 -15.06 -2.36 -7.26
C GLU A 160 -15.23 -1.39 -8.43
#